data_a002850fddb8b28117a26f35e1b6cbe0
#
_entry.id   a002850fddb8b28117a26f35e1b6cbe0
#
_cell.length_a   1.000
_cell.length_b   1.000
_cell.length_c   1.000
_cell.angle_alpha   90.00
_cell.angle_beta   90.00
_cell.angle_gamma   90.00
#
_symmetry.space_group_name_H-M   'P 1'
#
loop_
_entity.id
_entity.type
_entity.pdbx_description
1 polymer ?
#
loop_
_entity_poly.entity_id
_entity_poly.type
_entity_poly.pdbx_seq_one_letter_code
_entity_poly.pdbx_strand_id
1 'polypeptide(L)'
;KGSGKSIRTSNTLSHASYYYAIRLSNGNILRLAKESQSFFSFLIRVSPFIGGIAILLFVVSIFLSRLFAKSIVKPIEMLAKNMDREELATGYKELTPFLNTIQKQHRDIVKNSNMRQEFTANVSHELKTPLTSISGYSELIAGGMAKGEDAVRFAGEIQKNSSRLLTLINDILQLSELDTRNFNDDFAWVNFADTVRNCGDLLALAAKKRNVTLHLETVPEVVMIHGVTKMLEELVYNLIDNGIRYNKENGQVVVCLAETENTVIFCVKDTGIGISKENQERIFERFYRVDKGRSRETGGTGLGLAIVKHIVAVHHADIEVTSEEDKGTEITVTFHKENE
;
A
#
# COMPACT_ATOMS: atom_id res chain seq x y z
N LYS A 1 70.08 42.68 -58.39
CA LYS A 1 68.62 42.93 -58.35
C LYS A 1 68.26 43.22 -56.89
N GLY A 2 68.00 44.56 -56.52
CA GLY A 2 67.64 44.93 -55.18
C GLY A 2 66.09 45.07 -55.03
N SER A 3 65.51 44.31 -54.13
CA SER A 3 64.06 44.51 -53.72
C SER A 3 64.03 44.83 -52.23
N GLY A 4 63.13 45.75 -51.86
CA GLY A 4 62.89 46.16 -50.46
C GLY A 4 61.40 46.04 -50.08
N LYS A 5 61.12 45.54 -48.88
CA LYS A 5 59.79 45.52 -48.27
C LYS A 5 59.75 46.45 -47.08
N SER A 6 58.69 47.27 -46.94
CA SER A 6 58.54 48.10 -45.80
C SER A 6 57.03 48.14 -45.46
N ILE A 7 56.76 48.01 -44.15
CA ILE A 7 55.39 48.14 -43.62
C ILE A 7 55.32 49.49 -42.85
N ARG A 8 54.38 50.34 -43.23
CA ARG A 8 54.08 51.54 -42.44
C ARG A 8 52.70 51.52 -41.91
N THR A 9 52.57 51.58 -40.60
CA THR A 9 51.31 51.80 -39.92
C THR A 9 51.07 53.30 -39.79
N SER A 10 49.95 53.79 -40.28
CA SER A 10 49.52 55.17 -40.06
C SER A 10 48.79 55.22 -38.73
N ASN A 11 49.34 55.98 -37.76
CA ASN A 11 48.73 56.16 -36.44
C ASN A 11 47.39 56.98 -36.49
N THR A 12 47.11 57.65 -37.61
CA THR A 12 45.91 58.50 -37.79
C THR A 12 44.77 57.79 -38.53
N LEU A 13 45.02 56.75 -39.27
CA LEU A 13 44.00 56.10 -40.12
C LEU A 13 43.78 54.59 -39.84
N SER A 14 44.45 54.05 -38.85
CA SER A 14 44.34 52.62 -38.47
C SER A 14 44.51 51.60 -39.64
N HIS A 15 45.19 52.02 -40.69
CA HIS A 15 45.45 51.18 -41.85
C HIS A 15 46.95 50.82 -41.93
N ALA A 16 47.25 49.57 -42.15
CA ALA A 16 48.62 49.11 -42.48
C ALA A 16 48.79 49.13 -43.97
N SER A 17 49.71 49.95 -44.47
CA SER A 17 50.05 49.95 -45.88
C SER A 17 51.32 49.16 -46.11
N TYR A 18 51.23 48.16 -46.93
CA TYR A 18 52.35 47.31 -47.32
C TYR A 18 52.96 47.89 -48.60
N TYR A 19 54.22 48.22 -48.56
CA TYR A 19 54.97 48.72 -49.71
C TYR A 19 55.97 47.69 -50.15
N TYR A 20 55.98 47.42 -51.47
CA TYR A 20 56.96 46.60 -52.17
C TYR A 20 57.64 47.38 -53.27
N ALA A 21 58.95 47.53 -53.23
CA ALA A 21 59.69 48.25 -54.21
C ALA A 21 60.73 47.33 -54.95
N ILE A 22 60.74 47.41 -56.28
CA ILE A 22 61.65 46.65 -57.11
C ILE A 22 62.38 47.66 -58.02
N ARG A 23 63.71 47.49 -58.14
CA ARG A 23 64.55 48.25 -59.11
C ARG A 23 64.51 47.54 -60.44
N LEU A 24 64.03 48.23 -61.48
CA LEU A 24 63.93 47.76 -62.82
C LEU A 24 65.33 47.89 -63.55
N SER A 25 65.54 47.14 -64.61
CA SER A 25 66.78 47.13 -65.36
C SER A 25 67.17 48.47 -66.03
N ASN A 26 66.17 49.36 -66.16
CA ASN A 26 66.36 50.72 -66.69
C ASN A 26 66.70 51.78 -65.60
N GLY A 27 66.98 51.34 -64.35
CA GLY A 27 67.33 52.23 -63.24
C GLY A 27 66.15 52.75 -62.46
N ASN A 28 64.92 52.62 -62.95
CA ASN A 28 63.71 53.12 -62.31
C ASN A 28 63.29 52.22 -61.17
N ILE A 29 62.58 52.76 -60.15
CA ILE A 29 62.02 52.03 -59.00
C ILE A 29 60.53 51.95 -59.18
N LEU A 30 59.98 50.67 -59.32
CA LEU A 30 58.56 50.41 -59.27
C LEU A 30 58.16 50.19 -57.83
N ARG A 31 57.26 50.99 -57.33
CA ARG A 31 56.68 50.84 -55.95
C ARG A 31 55.22 50.47 -56.06
N LEU A 32 54.88 49.30 -55.45
CA LEU A 32 53.54 48.83 -55.26
C LEU A 32 53.09 49.10 -53.81
N ALA A 33 51.93 49.68 -53.59
CA ALA A 33 51.32 49.86 -52.27
C ALA A 33 50.01 49.12 -52.24
N LYS A 34 49.83 48.32 -51.19
CA LYS A 34 48.56 47.67 -50.88
C LYS A 34 48.08 48.06 -49.49
N GLU A 35 46.93 48.70 -49.41
CA GLU A 35 46.29 49.00 -48.14
C GLU A 35 45.61 47.74 -47.63
N SER A 36 45.88 47.37 -46.35
CA SER A 36 45.16 46.31 -45.69
C SER A 36 44.34 46.96 -44.56
N GLN A 37 43.05 46.77 -44.60
CA GLN A 37 42.22 47.14 -43.47
C GLN A 37 42.60 46.35 -42.24
N SER A 38 42.88 46.99 -41.13
CA SER A 38 43.20 46.29 -39.88
C SER A 38 42.03 45.40 -39.47
N PHE A 39 42.32 44.13 -39.19
CA PHE A 39 41.33 43.21 -38.60
C PHE A 39 40.60 43.80 -37.38
N PHE A 40 41.31 44.66 -36.64
CA PHE A 40 40.78 45.39 -35.47
C PHE A 40 39.69 46.36 -35.86
N SER A 41 39.79 47.11 -36.95
CA SER A 41 38.78 48.04 -37.40
C SER A 41 37.50 47.33 -37.87
N PHE A 42 37.63 46.15 -38.45
CA PHE A 42 36.53 45.24 -38.79
C PHE A 42 35.80 44.78 -37.52
N LEU A 43 36.55 44.29 -36.52
CA LEU A 43 35.99 43.86 -35.22
C LEU A 43 35.22 44.97 -34.52
N ILE A 44 35.79 46.18 -34.46
CA ILE A 44 35.12 47.36 -33.85
C ILE A 44 33.83 47.71 -34.56
N ARG A 45 33.80 47.56 -35.88
CA ARG A 45 32.58 47.83 -36.66
C ARG A 45 31.49 46.78 -36.51
N VAL A 46 31.87 45.52 -36.27
CA VAL A 46 30.93 44.39 -36.09
C VAL A 46 30.54 44.19 -34.63
N SER A 47 31.37 44.61 -33.64
CA SER A 47 31.12 44.44 -32.20
C SER A 47 29.78 44.98 -31.74
N PRO A 48 29.23 46.14 -32.17
CA PRO A 48 27.93 46.58 -31.73
C PRO A 48 26.78 45.68 -32.18
N PHE A 49 26.92 45.04 -33.37
CA PHE A 49 25.92 44.10 -33.86
C PHE A 49 25.96 42.79 -33.05
N ILE A 50 27.18 42.30 -32.76
CA ILE A 50 27.33 41.13 -31.86
C ILE A 50 26.80 41.43 -30.48
N GLY A 51 27.11 42.62 -29.91
CA GLY A 51 26.60 43.06 -28.64
C GLY A 51 25.08 43.18 -28.62
N GLY A 52 24.49 43.74 -29.67
CA GLY A 52 23.04 43.83 -29.80
C GLY A 52 22.36 42.46 -29.86
N ILE A 53 22.91 41.51 -30.61
CA ILE A 53 22.38 40.14 -30.66
C ILE A 53 22.53 39.44 -29.30
N ALA A 54 23.67 39.62 -28.62
CA ALA A 54 23.88 39.03 -27.29
C ALA A 54 22.88 39.55 -26.25
N ILE A 55 22.62 40.88 -26.26
CA ILE A 55 21.62 41.49 -25.38
C ILE A 55 20.22 41.00 -25.73
N LEU A 56 19.86 40.89 -27.01
CA LEU A 56 18.55 40.35 -27.41
C LEU A 56 18.37 38.92 -26.93
N LEU A 57 19.38 38.04 -27.14
CA LEU A 57 19.35 36.66 -26.68
C LEU A 57 19.24 36.57 -25.15
N PHE A 58 19.92 37.44 -24.43
CA PHE A 58 19.85 37.50 -22.97
C PHE A 58 18.45 37.89 -22.50
N VAL A 59 17.82 38.89 -23.10
CA VAL A 59 16.45 39.33 -22.78
C VAL A 59 15.45 38.19 -23.09
N VAL A 60 15.58 37.56 -24.26
CA VAL A 60 14.74 36.43 -24.65
C VAL A 60 14.91 35.24 -23.66
N SER A 61 16.15 34.97 -23.25
CA SER A 61 16.44 33.90 -22.26
C SER A 61 15.76 34.18 -20.89
N ILE A 62 15.84 35.43 -20.40
CA ILE A 62 15.14 35.82 -19.15
C ILE A 62 13.63 35.69 -19.32
N PHE A 63 13.07 36.10 -20.45
CA PHE A 63 11.64 36.01 -20.73
C PHE A 63 11.17 34.55 -20.75
N LEU A 64 11.87 33.66 -21.49
CA LEU A 64 11.59 32.24 -21.54
C LEU A 64 11.73 31.59 -20.16
N SER A 65 12.79 31.90 -19.42
CA SER A 65 13.00 31.38 -18.04
C SER A 65 11.83 31.73 -17.13
N ARG A 66 11.31 32.95 -17.21
CA ARG A 66 10.13 33.38 -16.43
C ARG A 66 8.85 32.68 -16.87
N LEU A 67 8.68 32.44 -18.16
CA LEU A 67 7.55 31.68 -18.68
C LEU A 67 7.58 30.22 -18.17
N PHE A 68 8.74 29.56 -18.26
CA PHE A 68 8.92 28.19 -17.74
C PHE A 68 8.70 28.13 -16.22
N ALA A 69 9.22 29.07 -15.46
CA ALA A 69 9.03 29.12 -14.02
C ALA A 69 7.54 29.26 -13.64
N LYS A 70 6.78 30.12 -14.33
CA LYS A 70 5.36 30.28 -14.11
C LYS A 70 4.53 29.08 -14.59
N SER A 71 4.93 28.50 -15.70
CA SER A 71 4.17 27.46 -16.41
C SER A 71 4.37 26.06 -15.79
N ILE A 72 5.57 25.76 -15.26
CA ILE A 72 5.91 24.43 -14.78
C ILE A 72 6.13 24.43 -13.26
N VAL A 73 6.95 25.34 -12.75
CA VAL A 73 7.37 25.31 -11.35
C VAL A 73 6.26 25.72 -10.38
N LYS A 74 5.53 26.80 -10.69
CA LYS A 74 4.44 27.27 -9.83
C LYS A 74 3.31 26.25 -9.64
N PRO A 75 2.79 25.60 -10.69
CA PRO A 75 1.79 24.54 -10.52
C PRO A 75 2.28 23.39 -9.65
N ILE A 76 3.54 22.95 -9.83
CA ILE A 76 4.13 21.88 -9.02
C ILE A 76 4.27 22.31 -7.55
N GLU A 77 4.68 23.55 -7.28
CA GLU A 77 4.78 24.08 -5.91
C GLU A 77 3.40 24.21 -5.25
N MET A 78 2.38 24.65 -5.99
CA MET A 78 1.01 24.72 -5.48
C MET A 78 0.44 23.33 -5.18
N LEU A 79 0.77 22.33 -5.98
CA LEU A 79 0.41 20.94 -5.74
C LEU A 79 1.07 20.37 -4.47
N ALA A 80 2.36 20.64 -4.29
CA ALA A 80 3.08 20.21 -3.09
C ALA A 80 2.52 20.83 -1.79
N LYS A 81 1.96 22.04 -1.87
CA LYS A 81 1.36 22.74 -0.71
C LYS A 81 -0.10 22.40 -0.45
N ASN A 82 -0.84 21.93 -1.45
CA ASN A 82 -2.29 21.70 -1.37
C ASN A 82 -2.70 20.28 -1.80
N MET A 83 -1.93 19.26 -1.42
CA MET A 83 -2.23 17.86 -1.79
C MET A 83 -3.60 17.37 -1.32
N ASP A 84 -4.18 18.00 -0.29
CA ASP A 84 -5.48 17.62 0.28
C ASP A 84 -6.70 18.19 -0.46
N ARG A 85 -6.51 19.07 -1.47
CA ARG A 85 -7.63 19.64 -2.21
C ARG A 85 -7.87 18.88 -3.51
N GLU A 86 -9.05 18.31 -3.65
CA GLU A 86 -9.51 17.53 -4.83
C GLU A 86 -9.61 18.34 -6.13
N GLU A 87 -9.59 19.68 -6.08
CA GLU A 87 -9.82 20.57 -7.21
C GLU A 87 -8.51 21.16 -7.76
N LEU A 88 -7.58 20.36 -8.20
CA LEU A 88 -6.48 20.86 -9.02
C LEU A 88 -6.66 20.41 -10.47
N ALA A 89 -7.69 20.96 -11.12
CA ALA A 89 -7.79 20.95 -12.57
C ALA A 89 -6.63 21.76 -13.14
N THR A 90 -5.52 21.11 -13.34
CA THR A 90 -4.36 21.71 -13.99
C THR A 90 -4.63 21.78 -15.49
N GLY A 91 -4.41 22.94 -16.09
CA GLY A 91 -4.49 23.14 -17.52
C GLY A 91 -3.45 22.36 -18.36
N TYR A 92 -2.74 21.42 -17.75
CA TYR A 92 -1.67 20.61 -18.36
C TYR A 92 -2.05 19.14 -18.39
N LYS A 93 -2.58 18.69 -19.54
CA LYS A 93 -2.96 17.30 -19.77
C LYS A 93 -1.81 16.32 -19.59
N GLU A 94 -0.58 16.73 -19.88
CA GLU A 94 0.63 15.93 -19.80
C GLU A 94 1.03 15.59 -18.35
N LEU A 95 0.68 16.44 -17.39
CA LEU A 95 0.98 16.22 -15.96
C LEU A 95 -0.12 15.45 -15.22
N THR A 96 -1.30 15.35 -15.82
CA THR A 96 -2.46 14.69 -15.19
C THR A 96 -2.19 13.24 -14.74
N PRO A 97 -1.56 12.35 -15.53
CA PRO A 97 -1.27 10.96 -15.09
C PRO A 97 -0.32 10.92 -13.89
N PHE A 98 0.68 11.79 -13.89
CA PHE A 98 1.66 11.88 -12.80
C PHE A 98 1.01 12.39 -11.51
N LEU A 99 0.16 13.42 -11.62
CA LEU A 99 -0.59 13.96 -10.48
C LEU A 99 -1.56 12.95 -9.89
N ASN A 100 -2.30 12.24 -10.72
CA ASN A 100 -3.21 11.18 -10.28
C ASN A 100 -2.46 10.08 -9.53
N THR A 101 -1.26 9.73 -10.00
CA THR A 101 -0.41 8.72 -9.33
C THR A 101 0.05 9.20 -7.96
N ILE A 102 0.55 10.44 -7.85
CA ILE A 102 0.97 11.03 -6.57
C ILE A 102 -0.22 11.17 -5.61
N GLN A 103 -1.36 11.67 -6.07
CA GLN A 103 -2.56 11.79 -5.25
C GLN A 103 -3.07 10.43 -4.76
N LYS A 104 -3.01 9.40 -5.62
CA LYS A 104 -3.33 8.03 -5.21
C LYS A 104 -2.38 7.54 -4.13
N GLN A 105 -1.06 7.67 -4.36
CA GLN A 105 -0.05 7.27 -3.37
C GLN A 105 -0.20 8.03 -2.04
N HIS A 106 -0.46 9.34 -2.09
CA HIS A 106 -0.69 10.14 -0.88
C HIS A 106 -1.93 9.66 -0.12
N ARG A 107 -3.05 9.44 -0.81
CA ARG A 107 -4.28 8.88 -0.20
C ARG A 107 -4.03 7.51 0.41
N ASP A 108 -3.28 6.65 -0.28
CA ASP A 108 -2.93 5.32 0.24
C ASP A 108 -2.05 5.41 1.49
N ILE A 109 -1.07 6.33 1.52
CA ILE A 109 -0.22 6.58 2.71
C ILE A 109 -1.05 7.09 3.88
N VAL A 110 -1.91 8.09 3.66
CA VAL A 110 -2.79 8.64 4.71
C VAL A 110 -3.76 7.57 5.23
N LYS A 111 -4.38 6.80 4.32
CA LYS A 111 -5.26 5.69 4.68
C LYS A 111 -4.53 4.64 5.52
N ASN A 112 -3.33 4.23 5.10
CA ASN A 112 -2.52 3.26 5.85
C ASN A 112 -2.10 3.81 7.22
N SER A 113 -1.73 5.10 7.32
CA SER A 113 -1.40 5.75 8.58
C SER A 113 -2.58 5.77 9.54
N ASN A 114 -3.76 6.16 9.05
CA ASN A 114 -5.00 6.17 9.84
C ASN A 114 -5.39 4.76 10.32
N MET A 115 -5.32 3.77 9.43
CA MET A 115 -5.59 2.37 9.79
C MET A 115 -4.62 1.87 10.87
N ARG A 116 -3.33 2.23 10.79
CA ARG A 116 -2.33 1.86 11.81
C ARG A 116 -2.60 2.55 13.15
N GLN A 117 -3.01 3.81 13.13
CA GLN A 117 -3.36 4.56 14.35
C GLN A 117 -4.62 3.97 15.01
N GLU A 118 -5.65 3.69 14.22
CA GLU A 118 -6.87 3.06 14.68
C GLU A 118 -6.61 1.65 15.23
N PHE A 119 -5.78 0.85 14.54
CA PHE A 119 -5.35 -0.46 15.03
C PHE A 119 -4.69 -0.35 16.41
N THR A 120 -3.72 0.57 16.59
CA THR A 120 -3.02 0.75 17.86
C THR A 120 -3.97 1.17 18.99
N ALA A 121 -4.92 2.06 18.69
CA ALA A 121 -5.93 2.50 19.66
C ALA A 121 -6.88 1.34 20.04
N ASN A 122 -7.33 0.57 19.07
CA ASN A 122 -8.21 -0.59 19.29
C ASN A 122 -7.51 -1.69 20.08
N VAL A 123 -6.24 -2.02 19.76
CA VAL A 123 -5.41 -2.95 20.55
C VAL A 123 -5.34 -2.51 22.00
N SER A 124 -5.00 -1.24 22.24
CA SER A 124 -4.88 -0.71 23.61
C SER A 124 -6.20 -0.82 24.39
N HIS A 125 -7.30 -0.53 23.74
CA HIS A 125 -8.63 -0.61 24.35
C HIS A 125 -9.06 -2.06 24.65
N GLU A 126 -8.86 -2.99 23.68
CA GLU A 126 -9.25 -4.40 23.83
C GLU A 126 -8.35 -5.16 24.81
N LEU A 127 -7.09 -4.72 25.04
CA LEU A 127 -6.20 -5.23 26.08
C LEU A 127 -6.57 -4.67 27.47
N LYS A 128 -6.90 -3.39 27.57
CA LYS A 128 -7.19 -2.73 28.86
C LYS A 128 -8.42 -3.30 29.55
N THR A 129 -9.48 -3.61 28.82
CA THR A 129 -10.74 -4.08 29.37
C THR A 129 -10.59 -5.40 30.17
N PRO A 130 -10.07 -6.52 29.60
CA PRO A 130 -9.88 -7.75 30.35
C PRO A 130 -8.85 -7.60 31.48
N LEU A 131 -7.80 -6.80 31.28
CA LEU A 131 -6.78 -6.56 32.30
C LEU A 131 -7.39 -5.85 33.53
N THR A 132 -8.23 -4.84 33.31
CA THR A 132 -8.93 -4.16 34.42
C THR A 132 -9.86 -5.13 35.17
N SER A 133 -10.57 -6.02 34.46
CA SER A 133 -11.41 -7.04 35.09
C SER A 133 -10.59 -8.04 35.93
N ILE A 134 -9.47 -8.52 35.41
CA ILE A 134 -8.54 -9.41 36.12
C ILE A 134 -8.05 -8.72 37.40
N SER A 135 -7.57 -7.48 37.30
CA SER A 135 -7.07 -6.71 38.44
C SER A 135 -8.16 -6.51 39.50
N GLY A 136 -9.36 -6.08 39.10
CA GLY A 136 -10.46 -5.83 40.02
C GLY A 136 -10.94 -7.09 40.76
N TYR A 137 -11.12 -8.21 40.06
CA TYR A 137 -11.46 -9.47 40.71
C TYR A 137 -10.34 -9.99 41.63
N SER A 138 -9.08 -9.84 41.24
CA SER A 138 -7.93 -10.19 42.08
C SER A 138 -7.89 -9.36 43.36
N GLU A 139 -8.15 -8.05 43.29
CA GLU A 139 -8.20 -7.15 44.47
C GLU A 139 -9.32 -7.53 45.43
N LEU A 140 -10.50 -7.89 44.92
CA LEU A 140 -11.65 -8.33 45.73
C LEU A 140 -11.32 -9.64 46.46
N ILE A 141 -10.64 -10.58 45.82
CA ILE A 141 -10.22 -11.83 46.47
C ILE A 141 -9.11 -11.55 47.49
N ALA A 142 -8.03 -10.82 47.10
CA ALA A 142 -6.88 -10.53 47.95
C ALA A 142 -7.28 -9.67 49.19
N GLY A 143 -8.20 -8.73 49.01
CA GLY A 143 -8.74 -7.88 50.08
C GLY A 143 -9.71 -8.61 51.02
N GLY A 144 -9.98 -9.90 50.79
CA GLY A 144 -10.91 -10.71 51.63
C GLY A 144 -12.40 -10.30 51.51
N MET A 145 -12.72 -9.46 50.54
CA MET A 145 -14.14 -9.05 50.24
C MET A 145 -14.91 -10.16 49.54
N ALA A 146 -14.21 -10.98 48.73
CA ALA A 146 -14.78 -12.21 48.14
C ALA A 146 -14.31 -13.45 48.90
N LYS A 147 -15.24 -14.28 49.41
CA LYS A 147 -14.98 -15.50 50.12
C LYS A 147 -15.88 -16.63 49.63
N GLY A 148 -15.44 -17.90 49.87
CA GLY A 148 -16.24 -19.07 49.51
C GLY A 148 -16.60 -19.12 48.01
N GLU A 149 -17.85 -19.25 47.67
CA GLU A 149 -18.36 -19.36 46.30
C GLU A 149 -18.06 -18.12 45.44
N ASP A 150 -18.09 -16.90 46.01
CA ASP A 150 -17.74 -15.69 45.30
C ASP A 150 -16.29 -15.65 44.87
N ALA A 151 -15.34 -16.14 45.70
CA ALA A 151 -13.91 -16.26 45.33
C ALA A 151 -13.73 -17.23 44.18
N VAL A 152 -14.42 -18.37 44.16
CA VAL A 152 -14.39 -19.34 43.06
C VAL A 152 -14.95 -18.74 41.78
N ARG A 153 -16.08 -18.02 41.86
CA ARG A 153 -16.69 -17.34 40.73
C ARG A 153 -15.75 -16.29 40.15
N PHE A 154 -15.11 -15.45 40.97
CA PHE A 154 -14.21 -14.41 40.53
C PHE A 154 -12.91 -15.00 39.95
N ALA A 155 -12.41 -16.11 40.52
CA ALA A 155 -11.30 -16.86 39.91
C ALA A 155 -11.65 -17.39 38.52
N GLY A 156 -12.88 -17.85 38.30
CA GLY A 156 -13.40 -18.25 37.00
C GLY A 156 -13.43 -17.07 35.99
N GLU A 157 -13.86 -15.88 36.44
CA GLU A 157 -13.85 -14.68 35.61
C GLU A 157 -12.41 -14.22 35.26
N ILE A 158 -11.47 -14.32 36.19
CA ILE A 158 -10.05 -14.06 35.94
C ILE A 158 -9.52 -15.02 34.88
N GLN A 159 -9.78 -16.32 35.01
CA GLN A 159 -9.36 -17.32 34.04
C GLN A 159 -9.93 -17.05 32.64
N LYS A 160 -11.23 -16.73 32.54
CA LYS A 160 -11.90 -16.41 31.29
C LYS A 160 -11.28 -15.18 30.60
N ASN A 161 -11.04 -14.10 31.35
CA ASN A 161 -10.43 -12.89 30.83
C ASN A 161 -8.95 -13.09 30.44
N SER A 162 -8.20 -13.91 31.19
CA SER A 162 -6.82 -14.27 30.86
C SER A 162 -6.73 -15.09 29.57
N SER A 163 -7.61 -16.07 29.38
CA SER A 163 -7.68 -16.86 28.14
C SER A 163 -8.02 -15.99 26.94
N ARG A 164 -8.99 -15.06 27.10
CA ARG A 164 -9.36 -14.09 26.05
C ARG A 164 -8.18 -13.18 25.69
N LEU A 165 -7.40 -12.72 26.69
CA LEU A 165 -6.24 -11.88 26.50
C LEU A 165 -5.15 -12.61 25.70
N LEU A 166 -4.89 -13.88 26.02
CA LEU A 166 -3.94 -14.72 25.30
C LEU A 166 -4.36 -14.92 23.84
N THR A 167 -5.63 -15.21 23.58
CA THR A 167 -6.14 -15.31 22.19
C THR A 167 -5.92 -14.01 21.44
N LEU A 168 -6.25 -12.86 22.03
CA LEU A 168 -6.08 -11.55 21.40
C LEU A 168 -4.60 -11.25 21.08
N ILE A 169 -3.68 -11.59 22.01
CA ILE A 169 -2.24 -11.42 21.80
C ILE A 169 -1.77 -12.29 20.62
N ASN A 170 -2.19 -13.56 20.58
CA ASN A 170 -1.82 -14.47 19.49
C ASN A 170 -2.35 -13.97 18.12
N ASP A 171 -3.61 -13.52 18.06
CA ASP A 171 -4.21 -12.95 16.84
C ASP A 171 -3.43 -11.71 16.35
N ILE A 172 -2.98 -10.84 17.29
CA ILE A 172 -2.19 -9.64 16.97
C ILE A 172 -0.80 -10.04 16.44
N LEU A 173 -0.11 -10.96 17.09
CA LEU A 173 1.21 -11.43 16.67
C LEU A 173 1.14 -12.02 15.26
N GLN A 174 0.15 -12.86 15.02
CA GLN A 174 -0.07 -13.49 13.75
C GLN A 174 -0.38 -12.45 12.66
N LEU A 175 -1.29 -11.51 12.91
CA LEU A 175 -1.58 -10.44 11.97
C LEU A 175 -0.33 -9.61 11.64
N SER A 176 0.54 -9.40 12.64
CA SER A 176 1.83 -8.73 12.44
C SER A 176 2.80 -9.53 11.58
N GLU A 177 2.85 -10.85 11.75
CA GLU A 177 3.64 -11.74 10.89
C GLU A 177 3.12 -11.73 9.45
N LEU A 178 1.80 -11.83 9.28
CA LEU A 178 1.14 -11.77 7.98
C LEU A 178 1.43 -10.47 7.22
N ASP A 179 1.48 -9.33 7.92
CA ASP A 179 1.75 -8.01 7.32
C ASP A 179 3.21 -7.80 6.88
N THR A 180 4.17 -8.56 7.44
CA THR A 180 5.61 -8.25 7.29
C THR A 180 6.40 -9.34 6.59
N ARG A 181 5.97 -10.60 6.67
CA ARG A 181 6.72 -11.75 6.18
C ARG A 181 6.37 -12.07 4.73
N ASN A 182 7.39 -12.41 3.96
CA ASN A 182 7.21 -13.05 2.66
C ASN A 182 7.10 -14.57 2.89
N PHE A 183 6.03 -15.18 2.40
CA PHE A 183 5.71 -16.60 2.61
C PHE A 183 6.04 -17.48 1.41
N ASN A 184 6.67 -16.96 0.37
CA ASN A 184 6.93 -17.73 -0.87
C ASN A 184 7.68 -19.05 -0.61
N ASP A 185 8.60 -19.06 0.37
CA ASP A 185 9.38 -20.26 0.71
C ASP A 185 8.60 -21.28 1.58
N ASP A 186 7.45 -20.88 2.13
CA ASP A 186 6.61 -21.72 3.00
C ASP A 186 5.49 -22.44 2.22
N PHE A 187 5.32 -22.12 0.93
CA PHE A 187 4.31 -22.76 0.07
C PHE A 187 4.69 -24.21 -0.25
N ALA A 188 3.73 -25.09 -0.06
CA ALA A 188 3.84 -26.52 -0.36
C ALA A 188 2.52 -27.08 -0.88
N TRP A 189 2.55 -28.26 -1.47
CA TRP A 189 1.33 -29.01 -1.79
C TRP A 189 0.71 -29.56 -0.52
N VAL A 190 -0.51 -29.12 -0.21
CA VAL A 190 -1.24 -29.47 1.01
C VAL A 190 -2.52 -30.21 0.64
N ASN A 191 -2.80 -31.35 1.30
CA ASN A 191 -4.11 -31.97 1.19
C ASN A 191 -5.14 -31.16 2.01
N PHE A 192 -5.82 -30.24 1.34
CA PHE A 192 -6.76 -29.34 1.99
C PHE A 192 -7.99 -30.05 2.55
N ALA A 193 -8.37 -31.20 1.97
CA ALA A 193 -9.45 -32.01 2.49
C ALA A 193 -9.14 -32.57 3.89
N ASP A 194 -7.87 -32.93 4.16
CA ASP A 194 -7.44 -33.34 5.50
C ASP A 194 -7.48 -32.15 6.48
N THR A 195 -7.03 -30.96 6.04
CA THR A 195 -7.12 -29.74 6.83
C THR A 195 -8.55 -29.44 7.27
N VAL A 196 -9.50 -29.53 6.33
CA VAL A 196 -10.95 -29.30 6.60
C VAL A 196 -11.48 -30.34 7.60
N ARG A 197 -11.17 -31.62 7.41
CA ARG A 197 -11.59 -32.68 8.34
C ARG A 197 -11.03 -32.48 9.75
N ASN A 198 -9.71 -32.26 9.85
CA ASN A 198 -9.05 -32.06 11.13
C ASN A 198 -9.62 -30.86 11.91
N CYS A 199 -9.86 -29.73 11.24
CA CYS A 199 -10.49 -28.57 11.85
C CYS A 199 -11.94 -28.84 12.25
N GLY A 200 -12.69 -29.58 11.44
CA GLY A 200 -14.05 -30.03 11.77
C GLY A 200 -14.10 -30.86 13.05
N ASP A 201 -13.22 -31.87 13.14
CA ASP A 201 -13.12 -32.73 14.34
C ASP A 201 -12.72 -31.93 15.59
N LEU A 202 -11.77 -31.02 15.47
CA LEU A 202 -11.32 -30.13 16.55
C LEU A 202 -12.47 -29.27 17.08
N LEU A 203 -13.33 -28.76 16.19
CA LEU A 203 -14.41 -27.84 16.53
C LEU A 203 -15.73 -28.59 16.88
N ALA A 204 -15.84 -29.89 16.66
CA ALA A 204 -17.04 -30.67 16.97
C ALA A 204 -17.50 -30.56 18.42
N LEU A 205 -16.53 -30.58 19.38
CA LEU A 205 -16.84 -30.41 20.80
C LEU A 205 -17.33 -28.99 21.13
N ALA A 206 -16.77 -27.98 20.48
CA ALA A 206 -17.18 -26.57 20.66
C ALA A 206 -18.61 -26.36 20.11
N ALA A 207 -18.92 -26.92 18.95
CA ALA A 207 -20.25 -26.91 18.35
C ALA A 207 -21.28 -27.58 19.28
N LYS A 208 -20.97 -28.77 19.81
CA LYS A 208 -21.84 -29.51 20.74
C LYS A 208 -22.12 -28.71 22.03
N LYS A 209 -21.10 -28.05 22.61
CA LYS A 209 -21.28 -27.21 23.79
C LYS A 209 -22.22 -26.02 23.57
N ARG A 210 -22.39 -25.57 22.32
CA ARG A 210 -23.27 -24.48 21.93
C ARG A 210 -24.61 -24.93 21.35
N ASN A 211 -24.89 -26.25 21.37
CA ASN A 211 -26.05 -26.86 20.73
C ASN A 211 -26.14 -26.54 19.22
N VAL A 212 -24.99 -26.49 18.54
CA VAL A 212 -24.89 -26.28 17.09
C VAL A 212 -24.47 -27.60 16.45
N THR A 213 -25.12 -27.97 15.34
CA THR A 213 -24.76 -29.17 14.59
C THR A 213 -23.76 -28.81 13.49
N LEU A 214 -22.58 -29.43 13.49
CA LEU A 214 -21.58 -29.26 12.46
C LEU A 214 -21.65 -30.43 11.46
N HIS A 215 -21.86 -30.12 10.19
CA HIS A 215 -21.89 -31.08 9.09
C HIS A 215 -20.75 -30.81 8.12
N LEU A 216 -19.96 -31.86 7.82
CA LEU A 216 -19.02 -31.85 6.72
C LEU A 216 -19.70 -32.51 5.52
N GLU A 217 -20.25 -31.70 4.61
CA GLU A 217 -20.88 -32.17 3.37
C GLU A 217 -19.89 -32.07 2.23
N THR A 218 -19.92 -33.08 1.35
CA THR A 218 -19.17 -33.05 0.09
C THR A 218 -17.68 -32.71 0.26
N VAL A 219 -17.01 -33.36 1.23
CA VAL A 219 -15.56 -33.25 1.39
C VAL A 219 -14.89 -34.46 0.72
N PRO A 220 -14.25 -34.30 -0.46
CA PRO A 220 -13.54 -35.37 -1.14
C PRO A 220 -12.43 -35.97 -0.29
N GLU A 221 -11.95 -37.20 -0.61
CA GLU A 221 -10.84 -37.79 0.14
C GLU A 221 -9.55 -36.99 0.03
N VAL A 222 -9.23 -36.49 -1.15
CA VAL A 222 -8.00 -35.73 -1.45
C VAL A 222 -8.35 -34.53 -2.30
N VAL A 223 -7.91 -33.35 -1.87
CA VAL A 223 -7.94 -32.12 -2.67
C VAL A 223 -6.62 -31.38 -2.39
N MET A 224 -5.79 -31.28 -3.41
CA MET A 224 -4.47 -30.66 -3.28
C MET A 224 -4.52 -29.18 -3.62
N ILE A 225 -3.96 -28.32 -2.73
CA ILE A 225 -3.75 -26.88 -2.99
C ILE A 225 -2.27 -26.57 -2.76
N HIS A 226 -1.72 -25.69 -3.57
CA HIS A 226 -0.42 -25.08 -3.31
C HIS A 226 -0.60 -23.92 -2.34
N GLY A 227 -0.08 -24.06 -1.10
CA GLY A 227 -0.31 -23.08 -0.06
C GLY A 227 0.50 -23.31 1.22
N VAL A 228 0.33 -22.42 2.18
CA VAL A 228 0.99 -22.48 3.48
C VAL A 228 0.10 -23.21 4.47
N THR A 229 0.50 -24.41 4.89
CA THR A 229 -0.32 -25.32 5.74
C THR A 229 -0.95 -24.62 6.93
N LYS A 230 -0.16 -23.90 7.74
CA LYS A 230 -0.66 -23.23 8.94
C LYS A 230 -1.71 -22.16 8.63
N MET A 231 -1.54 -21.42 7.54
CA MET A 231 -2.51 -20.41 7.12
C MET A 231 -3.81 -21.04 6.66
N LEU A 232 -3.74 -22.13 5.90
CA LEU A 232 -4.91 -22.87 5.45
C LEU A 232 -5.69 -23.47 6.62
N GLU A 233 -5.00 -24.04 7.61
CA GLU A 233 -5.61 -24.52 8.87
C GLU A 233 -6.34 -23.39 9.59
N GLU A 234 -5.76 -22.22 9.67
CA GLU A 234 -6.31 -21.08 10.35
C GLU A 234 -7.49 -20.45 9.60
N LEU A 235 -7.43 -20.38 8.28
CA LEU A 235 -8.56 -19.96 7.46
C LEU A 235 -9.78 -20.85 7.75
N VAL A 236 -9.59 -22.18 7.68
CA VAL A 236 -10.67 -23.15 7.93
C VAL A 236 -11.18 -23.02 9.36
N TYR A 237 -10.28 -22.98 10.35
CA TYR A 237 -10.63 -22.84 11.77
C TYR A 237 -11.47 -21.57 12.02
N ASN A 238 -11.00 -20.41 11.55
CA ASN A 238 -11.69 -19.12 11.76
C ASN A 238 -13.09 -19.09 11.14
N LEU A 239 -13.25 -19.65 9.93
CA LEU A 239 -14.55 -19.66 9.27
C LEU A 239 -15.54 -20.59 9.98
N ILE A 240 -15.12 -21.80 10.36
CA ILE A 240 -15.98 -22.76 11.07
C ILE A 240 -16.30 -22.24 12.50
N ASP A 241 -15.30 -21.74 13.24
CA ASP A 241 -15.52 -21.17 14.60
C ASP A 241 -16.49 -19.99 14.57
N ASN A 242 -16.38 -19.12 13.56
CA ASN A 242 -17.34 -18.03 13.37
C ASN A 242 -18.75 -18.55 13.11
N GLY A 243 -18.93 -19.54 12.24
CA GLY A 243 -20.24 -20.17 11.99
C GLY A 243 -20.86 -20.81 13.23
N ILE A 244 -20.04 -21.39 14.12
CA ILE A 244 -20.48 -21.95 15.41
C ILE A 244 -20.78 -20.84 16.41
N ARG A 245 -19.95 -19.84 16.50
CA ARG A 245 -19.97 -18.77 17.50
C ARG A 245 -21.15 -17.82 17.34
N TYR A 246 -21.49 -17.49 16.12
CA TYR A 246 -22.58 -16.57 15.78
C TYR A 246 -23.86 -17.29 15.34
N ASN A 247 -23.94 -18.60 15.60
CA ASN A 247 -25.15 -19.37 15.34
C ASN A 247 -26.24 -19.13 16.39
N LYS A 248 -27.43 -19.58 16.05
CA LYS A 248 -28.56 -19.69 16.94
C LYS A 248 -28.52 -21.02 17.70
N GLU A 249 -29.22 -21.11 18.81
CA GLU A 249 -29.40 -22.37 19.51
C GLU A 249 -30.11 -23.38 18.61
N ASN A 250 -29.64 -24.62 18.58
CA ASN A 250 -30.05 -25.69 17.68
C ASN A 250 -29.84 -25.37 16.16
N GLY A 251 -28.95 -24.44 15.85
CA GLY A 251 -28.58 -24.12 14.48
C GLY A 251 -27.60 -25.12 13.88
N GLN A 252 -27.23 -24.87 12.63
CA GLN A 252 -26.36 -25.75 11.85
C GLN A 252 -25.22 -24.96 11.23
N VAL A 253 -24.06 -25.62 11.08
CA VAL A 253 -22.93 -25.17 10.25
C VAL A 253 -22.64 -26.28 9.25
N VAL A 254 -22.69 -25.94 7.99
CA VAL A 254 -22.40 -26.84 6.88
C VAL A 254 -21.08 -26.41 6.24
N VAL A 255 -20.14 -27.33 6.10
CA VAL A 255 -18.84 -27.12 5.48
C VAL A 255 -18.78 -27.93 4.22
N CYS A 256 -18.50 -27.28 3.09
CA CYS A 256 -18.38 -27.92 1.78
C CYS A 256 -16.99 -27.67 1.19
N LEU A 257 -16.44 -28.66 0.51
CA LEU A 257 -15.23 -28.56 -0.28
C LEU A 257 -15.50 -29.21 -1.64
N ALA A 258 -15.34 -28.44 -2.70
CA ALA A 258 -15.53 -28.91 -4.07
C ALA A 258 -14.30 -28.58 -4.92
N GLU A 259 -13.99 -29.46 -5.85
CA GLU A 259 -12.88 -29.29 -6.77
C GLU A 259 -13.42 -29.30 -8.21
N THR A 260 -12.96 -28.33 -8.99
CA THR A 260 -13.19 -28.26 -10.44
C THR A 260 -11.88 -28.39 -11.20
N GLU A 261 -11.91 -28.32 -12.53
CA GLU A 261 -10.68 -28.34 -13.34
C GLU A 261 -9.71 -27.20 -12.95
N ASN A 262 -10.23 -25.99 -12.69
CA ASN A 262 -9.42 -24.79 -12.51
C ASN A 262 -9.47 -24.19 -11.10
N THR A 263 -10.36 -24.67 -10.24
CA THR A 263 -10.57 -24.06 -8.92
C THR A 263 -10.84 -25.11 -7.84
N VAL A 264 -10.51 -24.74 -6.60
CA VAL A 264 -10.97 -25.41 -5.40
C VAL A 264 -11.84 -24.43 -4.60
N ILE A 265 -13.06 -24.84 -4.30
CA ILE A 265 -14.08 -24.02 -3.62
C ILE A 265 -14.29 -24.55 -2.22
N PHE A 266 -14.01 -23.74 -1.22
CA PHE A 266 -14.28 -24.01 0.18
C PHE A 266 -15.41 -23.11 0.67
N CYS A 267 -16.44 -23.68 1.24
CA CYS A 267 -17.62 -22.96 1.68
C CYS A 267 -17.97 -23.31 3.12
N VAL A 268 -18.31 -22.32 3.93
CA VAL A 268 -18.88 -22.49 5.26
C VAL A 268 -20.18 -21.72 5.32
N LYS A 269 -21.27 -22.44 5.60
CA LYS A 269 -22.64 -21.92 5.68
C LYS A 269 -23.20 -22.16 7.07
N ASP A 270 -23.73 -21.12 7.71
CA ASP A 270 -24.40 -21.19 9.02
C ASP A 270 -25.87 -20.75 8.92
N THR A 271 -26.65 -21.14 9.91
CA THR A 271 -28.04 -20.70 10.10
C THR A 271 -28.19 -19.68 11.21
N GLY A 272 -27.13 -18.92 11.47
CA GLY A 272 -27.01 -18.01 12.59
C GLY A 272 -27.79 -16.70 12.45
N ILE A 273 -27.25 -15.66 13.10
CA ILE A 273 -27.87 -14.34 13.15
C ILE A 273 -27.82 -13.57 11.84
N GLY A 274 -26.97 -14.00 10.90
CA GLY A 274 -26.75 -13.29 9.63
C GLY A 274 -26.07 -11.93 9.80
N ILE A 275 -25.86 -11.26 8.68
CA ILE A 275 -25.12 -10.00 8.58
C ILE A 275 -25.89 -9.07 7.63
N SER A 276 -26.22 -7.85 8.08
CA SER A 276 -26.86 -6.85 7.22
C SER A 276 -25.94 -6.41 6.07
N LYS A 277 -26.52 -6.02 4.94
CA LYS A 277 -25.78 -5.62 3.74
C LYS A 277 -24.74 -4.53 4.00
N GLU A 278 -25.05 -3.58 4.87
CA GLU A 278 -24.15 -2.47 5.23
C GLU A 278 -22.88 -2.94 5.95
N ASN A 279 -22.96 -4.08 6.64
CA ASN A 279 -21.87 -4.62 7.44
C ASN A 279 -21.02 -5.66 6.68
N GLN A 280 -21.53 -6.26 5.59
CA GLN A 280 -20.86 -7.36 4.90
C GLN A 280 -19.45 -7.02 4.35
N GLU A 281 -19.24 -5.79 3.89
CA GLU A 281 -17.91 -5.34 3.48
C GLU A 281 -16.98 -5.08 4.68
N ARG A 282 -17.57 -4.67 5.81
CA ARG A 282 -16.84 -4.23 7.00
C ARG A 282 -16.42 -5.36 7.93
N ILE A 283 -17.03 -6.53 7.85
CA ILE A 283 -16.69 -7.67 8.72
C ILE A 283 -15.24 -8.13 8.60
N PHE A 284 -14.56 -7.75 7.53
CA PHE A 284 -13.13 -8.02 7.29
C PHE A 284 -12.20 -6.91 7.83
N GLU A 285 -12.77 -5.81 8.35
CA GLU A 285 -11.97 -4.77 9.00
C GLU A 285 -11.46 -5.27 10.36
N ARG A 286 -10.25 -4.89 10.73
CA ARG A 286 -9.63 -5.26 12.02
C ARG A 286 -10.43 -4.71 13.19
N PHE A 287 -10.76 -5.55 14.20
CA PHE A 287 -11.57 -5.23 15.37
C PHE A 287 -13.03 -4.86 15.07
N TYR A 288 -13.47 -5.00 13.83
CA TYR A 288 -14.85 -4.73 13.49
C TYR A 288 -15.79 -5.79 14.05
N ARG A 289 -16.91 -5.35 14.57
CA ARG A 289 -17.95 -6.20 15.16
C ARG A 289 -19.30 -5.52 14.97
N VAL A 290 -20.27 -6.24 14.45
CA VAL A 290 -21.64 -5.72 14.20
C VAL A 290 -22.31 -5.31 15.51
N ASP A 291 -22.14 -6.11 16.57
CA ASP A 291 -22.66 -5.84 17.90
C ASP A 291 -21.56 -6.00 18.97
N LYS A 292 -21.10 -4.88 19.53
CA LYS A 292 -20.04 -4.86 20.55
C LYS A 292 -20.48 -5.46 21.89
N GLY A 293 -21.78 -5.43 22.22
CA GLY A 293 -22.32 -5.96 23.47
C GLY A 293 -22.37 -7.49 23.46
N ARG A 294 -23.09 -8.04 22.50
CA ARG A 294 -23.31 -9.49 22.36
C ARG A 294 -22.01 -10.25 22.06
N SER A 295 -21.12 -9.65 21.30
CA SER A 295 -19.85 -10.25 20.95
C SER A 295 -18.84 -10.29 22.10
N ARG A 296 -18.98 -9.49 23.18
CA ARG A 296 -18.17 -9.64 24.41
C ARG A 296 -18.49 -10.92 25.16
N GLU A 297 -19.76 -11.32 25.19
CA GLU A 297 -20.19 -12.58 25.81
C GLU A 297 -19.73 -13.79 25.01
N THR A 298 -19.70 -13.69 23.67
CA THR A 298 -19.26 -14.78 22.79
C THR A 298 -17.75 -14.90 22.67
N GLY A 299 -16.96 -13.91 23.16
CA GLY A 299 -15.50 -13.99 23.27
C GLY A 299 -14.71 -13.72 21.97
N GLY A 300 -15.33 -13.16 20.93
CA GLY A 300 -14.63 -12.82 19.66
C GLY A 300 -13.64 -11.66 19.82
N THR A 301 -12.50 -11.71 19.13
CA THR A 301 -11.51 -10.64 19.08
C THR A 301 -11.81 -9.58 18.02
N GLY A 302 -12.57 -9.95 16.98
CA GLY A 302 -12.80 -9.14 15.79
C GLY A 302 -11.59 -9.13 14.82
N LEU A 303 -10.66 -10.07 15.00
CA LEU A 303 -9.46 -10.21 14.13
C LEU A 303 -9.57 -11.42 13.20
N GLY A 304 -10.34 -12.45 13.52
CA GLY A 304 -10.38 -13.71 12.78
C GLY A 304 -10.72 -13.54 11.30
N LEU A 305 -11.77 -12.76 10.94
CA LEU A 305 -12.09 -12.51 9.53
C LEU A 305 -11.08 -11.59 8.82
N ALA A 306 -10.42 -10.69 9.54
CA ALA A 306 -9.31 -9.91 8.99
C ALA A 306 -8.11 -10.80 8.67
N ILE A 307 -7.82 -11.79 9.52
CA ILE A 307 -6.80 -12.83 9.27
C ILE A 307 -7.20 -13.67 8.04
N VAL A 308 -8.45 -14.13 7.96
CA VAL A 308 -8.96 -14.87 6.78
C VAL A 308 -8.75 -14.07 5.49
N LYS A 309 -9.14 -12.79 5.47
CA LYS A 309 -8.94 -11.93 4.30
C LYS A 309 -7.48 -11.82 3.89
N HIS A 310 -6.57 -11.73 4.86
CA HIS A 310 -5.14 -11.68 4.58
C HIS A 310 -4.62 -13.00 4.01
N ILE A 311 -5.04 -14.14 4.58
CA ILE A 311 -4.67 -15.47 4.09
C ILE A 311 -5.15 -15.67 2.65
N VAL A 312 -6.40 -15.27 2.36
CA VAL A 312 -6.96 -15.30 1.01
C VAL A 312 -6.12 -14.49 0.03
N ALA A 313 -5.69 -13.29 0.42
CA ALA A 313 -4.83 -12.43 -0.40
C ALA A 313 -3.44 -13.04 -0.65
N VAL A 314 -2.81 -13.66 0.37
CA VAL A 314 -1.51 -14.35 0.24
C VAL A 314 -1.60 -15.54 -0.73
N HIS A 315 -2.73 -16.25 -0.75
CA HIS A 315 -2.96 -17.39 -1.63
C HIS A 315 -3.56 -17.01 -2.98
N HIS A 316 -3.67 -15.73 -3.31
CA HIS A 316 -4.30 -15.22 -4.55
C HIS A 316 -5.69 -15.83 -4.81
N ALA A 317 -6.44 -16.08 -3.72
CA ALA A 317 -7.79 -16.62 -3.75
C ALA A 317 -8.83 -15.51 -3.70
N ASP A 318 -10.08 -15.85 -4.02
CA ASP A 318 -11.23 -14.95 -3.89
C ASP A 318 -12.07 -15.31 -2.69
N ILE A 319 -12.72 -14.33 -2.06
CA ILE A 319 -13.64 -14.53 -0.96
C ILE A 319 -14.95 -13.80 -1.22
N GLU A 320 -16.06 -14.52 -1.07
CA GLU A 320 -17.41 -13.99 -1.22
C GLU A 320 -18.23 -14.25 0.04
N VAL A 321 -19.12 -13.30 0.36
CA VAL A 321 -20.04 -13.39 1.51
C VAL A 321 -21.47 -13.21 1.02
N THR A 322 -22.30 -14.18 1.30
CA THR A 322 -23.75 -14.10 1.10
C THR A 322 -24.43 -14.25 2.44
N SER A 323 -25.12 -13.20 2.91
CA SER A 323 -25.77 -13.23 4.22
C SER A 323 -27.05 -12.41 4.22
N GLU A 324 -27.99 -12.87 5.03
CA GLU A 324 -29.23 -12.14 5.33
C GLU A 324 -29.50 -12.22 6.84
N GLU A 325 -29.90 -11.08 7.43
CA GLU A 325 -30.21 -11.03 8.85
C GLU A 325 -31.25 -12.10 9.21
N ASP A 326 -31.00 -12.77 10.31
CA ASP A 326 -31.80 -13.88 10.84
C ASP A 326 -31.90 -15.15 10.00
N LYS A 327 -31.24 -15.20 8.84
CA LYS A 327 -31.23 -16.42 8.00
C LYS A 327 -29.89 -17.15 8.02
N GLY A 328 -28.80 -16.47 8.37
CA GLY A 328 -27.47 -17.03 8.45
C GLY A 328 -26.50 -16.42 7.45
N THR A 329 -25.30 -16.98 7.40
CA THR A 329 -24.19 -16.49 6.56
C THR A 329 -23.57 -17.66 5.80
N GLU A 330 -23.18 -17.39 4.56
CA GLU A 330 -22.39 -18.28 3.72
C GLU A 330 -21.16 -17.53 3.28
N ILE A 331 -19.97 -18.05 3.62
CA ILE A 331 -18.67 -17.52 3.19
C ILE A 331 -18.01 -18.55 2.29
N THR A 332 -17.68 -18.14 1.08
CA THR A 332 -17.05 -18.98 0.06
C THR A 332 -15.66 -18.46 -0.26
N VAL A 333 -14.66 -19.34 -0.23
CA VAL A 333 -13.28 -19.05 -0.64
C VAL A 333 -12.96 -19.89 -1.87
N THR A 334 -12.52 -19.24 -2.95
CA THR A 334 -12.17 -19.89 -4.22
C THR A 334 -10.67 -19.78 -4.47
N PHE A 335 -9.97 -20.90 -4.43
CA PHE A 335 -8.56 -20.99 -4.77
C PHE A 335 -8.43 -21.32 -6.26
N HIS A 336 -7.58 -20.59 -6.96
CA HIS A 336 -7.28 -20.84 -8.37
C HIS A 336 -6.13 -21.84 -8.49
N LYS A 337 -6.32 -22.89 -9.29
CA LYS A 337 -5.23 -23.81 -9.61
C LYS A 337 -4.31 -23.11 -10.61
N GLU A 338 -3.03 -23.01 -10.29
CA GLU A 338 -2.04 -22.58 -11.28
C GLU A 338 -2.01 -23.64 -12.40
N ASN A 339 -2.25 -23.21 -13.63
CA ASN A 339 -1.96 -24.04 -14.79
C ASN A 339 -0.44 -24.20 -14.86
N GLU A 340 0.04 -25.43 -14.73
CA GLU A 340 1.44 -25.81 -14.96
C GLU A 340 1.97 -25.33 -16.33
#